data_fdfcd405539b2e00ba867ff7bab363f4
#
_entry.id   fdfcd405539b2e00ba867ff7bab363f4
#
_cell.length_a   1.000
_cell.length_b   1.000
_cell.length_c   1.000
_cell.angle_alpha   90.00
_cell.angle_beta   90.00
_cell.angle_gamma   90.00
#
_symmetry.space_group_name_H-M   'P 1'
#
loop_
_entity.id
_entity.type
_entity.pdbx_description
1 polymer ?
#
loop_
_entity_poly.entity_id
_entity_poly.type
_entity_poly.pdbx_seq_one_letter_code
_entity_poly.pdbx_strand_id
1 'polypeptide(L)'
;MGTNISDVKASIELTSTGQLQGSIGGSSVDLGPCRIISINAHLTGADGEITIHDNTSAAGVIKIHLKGGSASNDTLNFNFGGNGVHFATGAYVTLAAIDSFTAYYA
;
A
#
# COMPACT_ATOMS: atom_id res chain seq x y z
N MET A 1 -22.26 12.16 10.34
CA MET A 1 -21.08 12.22 10.64
C MET A 1 -20.12 11.98 9.54
N GLY A 2 -19.29 12.60 9.29
CA GLY A 2 -18.38 12.41 8.23
C GLY A 2 -17.52 11.20 8.43
N THR A 3 -16.53 11.08 7.62
CA THR A 3 -15.58 10.02 7.76
C THR A 3 -14.92 10.10 9.10
N ASN A 4 -14.86 8.96 9.68
CA ASN A 4 -14.34 8.84 10.98
C ASN A 4 -12.93 8.31 10.89
N ILE A 5 -12.01 8.96 11.53
CA ILE A 5 -10.63 8.53 11.56
C ILE A 5 -10.50 7.10 12.06
N SER A 6 -11.40 6.67 12.92
CA SER A 6 -11.39 5.31 13.44
C SER A 6 -11.64 4.26 12.36
N ASP A 7 -12.10 4.68 11.17
CA ASP A 7 -12.31 3.73 10.08
C ASP A 7 -11.02 3.39 9.32
N VAL A 8 -9.93 4.05 9.62
CA VAL A 8 -8.64 3.75 8.99
C VAL A 8 -8.08 2.47 9.60
N LYS A 9 -7.71 1.55 8.74
CA LYS A 9 -7.20 0.24 9.12
C LYS A 9 -5.81 0.04 8.55
N ALA A 10 -5.02 -0.82 9.20
CA ALA A 10 -3.73 -1.24 8.68
C ALA A 10 -3.93 -2.49 7.83
N SER A 11 -3.29 -2.52 6.65
CA SER A 11 -3.29 -3.72 5.82
C SER A 11 -2.39 -4.78 6.44
N ILE A 12 -2.53 -6.00 5.94
CA ILE A 12 -1.56 -7.06 6.24
C ILE A 12 -0.25 -6.68 5.56
N GLU A 13 0.85 -6.88 6.26
CA GLU A 13 2.17 -6.59 5.74
C GLU A 13 2.46 -7.42 4.50
N LEU A 14 2.93 -6.77 3.44
CA LEU A 14 3.43 -7.44 2.26
C LEU A 14 4.95 -7.54 2.36
N THR A 15 5.46 -8.74 2.19
CA THR A 15 6.91 -8.97 2.13
C THR A 15 7.39 -9.20 0.69
N SER A 16 6.47 -9.25 -0.24
CA SER A 16 6.75 -9.38 -1.66
C SER A 16 5.59 -8.78 -2.45
N THR A 17 5.77 -8.67 -3.76
CA THR A 17 4.73 -8.16 -4.65
C THR A 17 3.44 -8.98 -4.51
N GLY A 18 2.31 -8.30 -4.47
CA GLY A 18 1.02 -8.94 -4.38
C GLY A 18 -0.12 -7.96 -4.19
N GLN A 19 -1.32 -8.49 -4.16
CA GLN A 19 -2.50 -7.69 -3.90
C GLN A 19 -2.59 -7.33 -2.43
N LEU A 20 -2.94 -6.08 -2.15
CA LEU A 20 -3.11 -5.61 -0.78
C LEU A 20 -4.25 -6.36 -0.11
N GLN A 21 -4.02 -6.81 1.11
CA GLN A 21 -4.97 -7.60 1.87
C GLN A 21 -5.27 -6.96 3.21
N GLY A 22 -6.49 -7.18 3.68
CA GLY A 22 -6.89 -6.84 5.03
C GLY A 22 -7.19 -8.10 5.84
N SER A 23 -7.42 -7.93 7.12
CA SER A 23 -7.81 -9.02 8.00
C SER A 23 -9.27 -8.84 8.40
N ILE A 24 -10.08 -9.85 8.12
CA ILE A 24 -11.50 -9.87 8.50
C ILE A 24 -11.77 -11.18 9.23
N GLY A 25 -12.17 -11.06 10.50
CA GLY A 25 -12.46 -12.25 11.30
C GLY A 25 -11.27 -13.18 11.47
N GLY A 26 -10.05 -12.61 11.44
CA GLY A 26 -8.83 -13.41 11.58
C GLY A 26 -8.32 -14.00 10.27
N SER A 27 -9.00 -13.76 9.16
CA SER A 27 -8.59 -14.29 7.86
C SER A 27 -8.07 -13.18 6.96
N SER A 28 -7.08 -13.50 6.12
CA SER A 28 -6.57 -12.58 5.10
C SER A 28 -7.56 -12.52 3.94
N VAL A 29 -7.90 -11.31 3.53
CA VAL A 29 -8.85 -11.08 2.45
C VAL A 29 -8.28 -10.04 1.50
N ASP A 30 -8.31 -10.31 0.20
CA ASP A 30 -7.95 -9.32 -0.80
C ASP A 30 -8.88 -8.12 -0.69
N LEU A 31 -8.28 -6.93 -0.64
CA LEU A 31 -9.06 -5.72 -0.58
C LEU A 31 -9.62 -5.41 -1.97
N GLY A 32 -10.92 -5.16 -2.02
CA GLY A 32 -11.55 -4.60 -3.19
C GLY A 32 -11.42 -3.08 -3.16
N PRO A 33 -12.50 -2.34 -3.46
CA PRO A 33 -12.45 -0.88 -3.44
C PRO A 33 -11.99 -0.36 -2.08
N CYS A 34 -11.03 0.56 -2.11
CA CYS A 34 -10.49 1.14 -0.88
C CYS A 34 -9.83 2.47 -1.16
N ARG A 35 -9.47 3.18 -0.10
CA ARG A 35 -8.66 4.39 -0.18
C ARG A 35 -7.40 4.17 0.63
N ILE A 36 -6.25 4.41 0.02
CA ILE A 36 -4.98 4.34 0.73
C ILE A 36 -4.65 5.72 1.26
N ILE A 37 -4.52 5.82 2.58
CA ILE A 37 -4.29 7.08 3.28
C ILE A 37 -2.79 7.33 3.42
N SER A 38 -2.05 6.30 3.81
CA SER A 38 -0.60 6.40 3.99
C SER A 38 0.04 5.04 3.84
N ILE A 39 1.34 5.02 3.66
CA ILE A 39 2.10 3.78 3.56
C ILE A 39 3.40 3.88 4.35
N ASN A 40 3.85 2.72 4.82
CA ASN A 40 5.17 2.51 5.40
C ASN A 40 5.87 1.39 4.64
N ALA A 41 7.14 1.57 4.34
CA ALA A 41 7.91 0.54 3.67
C ALA A 41 9.35 0.54 4.19
N HIS A 42 9.94 -0.64 4.23
CA HIS A 42 11.34 -0.83 4.64
C HIS A 42 12.15 -1.30 3.44
N LEU A 43 13.27 -0.65 3.19
CA LEU A 43 14.11 -0.93 2.05
C LEU A 43 15.18 -1.97 2.37
N THR A 44 15.46 -2.82 1.38
CA THR A 44 16.58 -3.76 1.46
C THR A 44 17.80 -3.23 0.72
N GLY A 45 17.64 -2.18 -0.04
CA GLY A 45 18.74 -1.59 -0.81
C GLY A 45 18.37 -0.22 -1.33
N ALA A 46 19.29 0.40 -2.07
CA ALA A 46 19.05 1.70 -2.66
C ALA A 46 17.98 1.61 -3.75
N ASP A 47 17.36 2.76 -4.04
CA ASP A 47 16.39 2.90 -5.12
C ASP A 47 15.17 1.98 -4.96
N GLY A 48 14.63 1.94 -3.77
CA GLY A 48 13.38 1.23 -3.54
C GLY A 48 12.27 1.79 -4.40
N GLU A 49 11.41 0.93 -4.92
CA GLU A 49 10.33 1.35 -5.78
C GLU A 49 9.03 0.67 -5.40
N ILE A 50 7.97 1.45 -5.32
CA ILE A 50 6.63 0.98 -5.01
C ILE A 50 5.71 1.43 -6.14
N THR A 51 5.05 0.49 -6.80
CA THR A 51 4.06 0.79 -7.83
C THR A 51 2.75 0.15 -7.42
N ILE A 52 1.68 0.93 -7.36
CA ILE A 52 0.37 0.40 -6.98
C ILE A 52 -0.62 0.64 -8.12
N HIS A 53 -1.11 -0.46 -8.68
CA HIS A 53 -2.11 -0.46 -9.75
C HIS A 53 -3.51 -0.58 -9.17
N ASP A 54 -4.44 0.13 -9.78
CA ASP A 54 -5.87 -0.05 -9.46
C ASP A 54 -6.37 -1.28 -10.22
N ASN A 55 -6.07 -2.45 -9.68
CA ASN A 55 -6.42 -3.72 -10.28
C ASN A 55 -6.16 -4.85 -9.29
N THR A 56 -6.40 -6.07 -9.72
CA THR A 56 -6.06 -7.28 -8.97
C THR A 56 -4.79 -7.93 -9.48
N SER A 57 -4.10 -7.29 -10.42
CA SER A 57 -2.85 -7.77 -11.00
C SER A 57 -1.98 -6.55 -11.37
N ALA A 58 -0.75 -6.80 -11.80
CA ALA A 58 0.19 -5.74 -12.20
C ALA A 58 -0.18 -5.18 -13.59
N ALA A 59 -1.43 -4.83 -13.76
CA ALA A 59 -1.97 -4.26 -14.99
C ALA A 59 -2.93 -3.13 -14.62
N GLY A 60 -3.42 -2.41 -15.61
CA GLY A 60 -4.36 -1.32 -15.36
C GLY A 60 -3.68 -0.03 -14.98
N VAL A 61 -4.44 0.87 -14.38
CA VAL A 61 -3.98 2.22 -14.10
C VAL A 61 -3.06 2.23 -12.89
N ILE A 62 -1.90 2.87 -13.02
CA ILE A 62 -1.01 3.11 -11.89
C ILE A 62 -1.53 4.33 -11.15
N LYS A 63 -1.86 4.17 -9.87
CA LYS A 63 -2.36 5.25 -9.03
C LYS A 63 -1.29 5.81 -8.13
N ILE A 64 -0.33 4.99 -7.69
CA ILE A 64 0.76 5.41 -6.82
C ILE A 64 2.05 4.84 -7.39
N HIS A 65 3.05 5.70 -7.56
CA HIS A 65 4.37 5.28 -8.00
C HIS A 65 5.40 6.08 -7.22
N LEU A 66 6.15 5.41 -6.38
CA LEU A 66 7.11 6.04 -5.48
C LEU A 66 8.47 5.39 -5.68
N LYS A 67 9.50 6.21 -5.71
CA LYS A 67 10.89 5.77 -5.78
C LYS A 67 11.68 6.56 -4.75
N GLY A 68 12.63 5.91 -4.12
CA GLY A 68 13.47 6.62 -3.18
C GLY A 68 14.27 5.69 -2.30
N GLY A 69 14.99 6.32 -1.37
CA GLY A 69 15.86 5.61 -0.46
C GLY A 69 17.26 5.50 -1.00
N SER A 70 18.25 5.73 -0.15
CA SER A 70 19.65 5.74 -0.58
C SER A 70 20.42 4.52 -0.07
N ALA A 71 19.83 3.73 0.82
CA ALA A 71 20.54 2.61 1.43
C ALA A 71 19.55 1.58 1.97
N SER A 72 20.06 0.37 2.21
CA SER A 72 19.29 -0.63 2.92
C SER A 72 18.97 -0.13 4.33
N ASN A 73 17.88 -0.63 4.89
CA ASN A 73 17.34 -0.24 6.19
C ASN A 73 16.73 1.16 6.23
N ASP A 74 16.64 1.86 5.11
CA ASP A 74 15.86 3.09 5.07
C ASP A 74 14.37 2.73 5.16
N THR A 75 13.61 3.66 5.74
CA THR A 75 12.16 3.54 5.82
C THR A 75 11.53 4.64 4.98
N LEU A 76 10.56 4.27 4.15
CA LEU A 76 9.77 5.23 3.39
C LEU A 76 8.41 5.37 4.04
N ASN A 77 8.03 6.62 4.31
CA ASN A 77 6.71 6.95 4.85
C ASN A 77 6.09 8.00 3.96
N PHE A 78 4.89 7.72 3.45
CA PHE A 78 4.17 8.69 2.64
C PHE A 78 2.76 8.83 3.16
N ASN A 79 2.33 10.07 3.31
CA ASN A 79 0.97 10.39 3.72
C ASN A 79 0.31 11.14 2.57
N PHE A 80 -0.78 10.58 2.03
CA PHE A 80 -1.47 11.18 0.90
C PHE A 80 -2.53 12.18 1.33
N GLY A 81 -2.69 12.36 2.65
CA GLY A 81 -3.58 13.37 3.21
C GLY A 81 -5.06 13.06 3.03
N GLY A 82 -5.87 13.87 3.63
CA GLY A 82 -7.31 13.93 3.44
C GLY A 82 -7.99 12.59 3.25
N ASN A 83 -8.58 12.44 2.09
CA ASN A 83 -9.34 11.25 1.75
C ASN A 83 -8.50 10.13 1.13
N GLY A 84 -7.21 10.35 1.00
CA GLY A 84 -6.33 9.35 0.42
C GLY A 84 -6.49 9.20 -1.08
N VAL A 85 -5.94 8.11 -1.61
CA VAL A 85 -5.99 7.78 -3.04
C VAL A 85 -6.99 6.64 -3.23
N HIS A 86 -7.99 6.86 -4.06
CA HIS A 86 -9.08 5.91 -4.27
C HIS A 86 -8.69 4.84 -5.28
N PHE A 87 -8.91 3.58 -4.89
CA PHE A 87 -8.76 2.41 -5.76
C PHE A 87 -10.14 1.79 -5.95
N ALA A 88 -10.60 1.76 -7.17
CA ALA A 88 -11.98 1.31 -7.48
C ALA A 88 -12.09 -0.20 -7.56
N THR A 89 -11.03 -0.89 -7.93
CA THR A 89 -11.04 -2.34 -8.13
C THR A 89 -10.28 -3.07 -7.03
N GLY A 90 -9.11 -2.58 -6.71
CA GLY A 90 -8.24 -3.17 -5.71
C GLY A 90 -6.89 -2.52 -5.81
N ALA A 91 -5.98 -2.86 -4.91
CA ALA A 91 -4.64 -2.29 -4.91
C ALA A 91 -3.62 -3.41 -5.07
N TYR A 92 -3.00 -3.47 -6.23
CA TYR A 92 -1.94 -4.45 -6.50
C TYR A 92 -0.59 -3.75 -6.37
N VAL A 93 0.22 -4.22 -5.43
CA VAL A 93 1.46 -3.57 -5.03
C VAL A 93 2.65 -4.32 -5.60
N THR A 94 3.45 -3.63 -6.41
CA THR A 94 4.71 -4.16 -6.92
C THR A 94 5.85 -3.52 -6.14
N LEU A 95 6.70 -4.36 -5.56
CA LEU A 95 7.78 -3.94 -4.69
C LEU A 95 9.13 -4.28 -5.32
N ALA A 96 10.07 -3.34 -5.30
CA ALA A 96 11.45 -3.56 -5.71
C ALA A 96 12.36 -3.00 -4.63
N ALA A 97 13.33 -3.80 -4.18
CA ALA A 97 14.24 -3.47 -3.09
C ALA A 97 13.50 -3.08 -1.80
N ILE A 98 12.38 -3.75 -1.55
CA ILE A 98 11.55 -3.53 -0.36
C ILE A 98 11.15 -4.88 0.21
N ASP A 99 11.33 -5.06 1.51
CA ASP A 99 11.01 -6.32 2.18
C ASP A 99 9.82 -6.22 3.13
N SER A 100 9.29 -5.01 3.32
CA SER A 100 8.15 -4.81 4.22
C SER A 100 7.35 -3.62 3.72
N PHE A 101 6.05 -3.83 3.54
CA PHE A 101 5.14 -2.78 3.08
C PHE A 101 3.81 -2.92 3.83
N THR A 102 3.36 -1.81 4.41
CA THR A 102 2.05 -1.75 5.06
C THR A 102 1.34 -0.50 4.57
N ALA A 103 0.08 -0.63 4.22
CA ALA A 103 -0.76 0.50 3.86
C ALA A 103 -1.81 0.72 4.93
N TYR A 104 -2.13 1.99 5.16
CA TYR A 104 -3.24 2.38 6.02
C TYR A 104 -4.36 2.85 5.11
N TYR A 105 -5.51 2.21 5.22
CA TYR A 105 -6.60 2.36 4.26
C TYR A 105 -7.95 2.52 4.94
N ALA A 106 -8.89 2.99 4.17
CA ALA A 106 -10.28 3.10 4.62
C ALA A 106 -11.26 2.61 3.53
#